data_27eda11a4d9ec9b1c69a47fcabe1968f
#
_entry.id   27eda11a4d9ec9b1c69a47fcabe1968f
#
_cell.length_a   1.000
_cell.length_b   1.000
_cell.length_c   1.000
_cell.angle_alpha   90.00
_cell.angle_beta   90.00
_cell.angle_gamma   90.00
#
_symmetry.space_group_name_H-M   'P 1'
#
loop_
_entity.id
_entity.type
_entity.pdbx_description
1 polymer ?
#
loop_
_entity_poly.entity_id
_entity_poly.type
_entity_poly.pdbx_seq_one_letter_code
_entity_poly.pdbx_strand_id
1 'polypeptide(L)'
;MKILFASPEVAPFIKTGGLADVAGSLPAALRKRLIGCRVVLPLYASVPQELRDTMTFVTSISVPVAWRRQYCGIFEAKYNGVIYYLLDNQYYFRREGGFYGHFDDAERFAFFSRAVIEMLPHIDFKPDVIHANDWQLALVPIYFDLFYANNDWYRGIKTLFTIHNIQYQGKYGLDILEDTCGIGWRD
;
A
#
# COMPACT_ATOMS: atom_id res chain seq x y z
N MET A 1 9.47 -7.06 -17.09
CA MET A 1 8.24 -6.72 -16.32
C MET A 1 8.63 -6.34 -14.91
N LYS A 2 8.03 -5.25 -14.40
CA LYS A 2 8.24 -4.72 -13.05
C LYS A 2 6.91 -4.72 -12.30
N ILE A 3 6.88 -5.23 -11.08
CA ILE A 3 5.68 -5.34 -10.24
C ILE A 3 5.91 -4.60 -8.93
N LEU A 4 5.00 -3.70 -8.56
CA LEU A 4 4.86 -3.20 -7.20
C LEU A 4 3.82 -4.06 -6.48
N PHE A 5 4.27 -4.88 -5.54
CA PHE A 5 3.41 -5.72 -4.72
C PHE A 5 2.98 -4.94 -3.48
N ALA A 6 1.74 -4.50 -3.44
CA ALA A 6 1.17 -3.74 -2.33
C ALA A 6 0.40 -4.67 -1.39
N SER A 7 0.71 -4.64 -0.10
CA SER A 7 0.09 -5.51 0.91
C SER A 7 -0.03 -4.79 2.25
N PRO A 8 -1.12 -4.99 2.99
CA PRO A 8 -1.27 -4.42 4.33
C PRO A 8 -0.38 -5.10 5.37
N GLU A 9 0.07 -6.31 5.10
CA GLU A 9 0.99 -7.07 5.96
C GLU A 9 1.99 -7.87 5.11
N VAL A 10 3.22 -7.98 5.57
CA VAL A 10 4.33 -8.67 4.88
C VAL A 10 5.33 -9.21 5.90
N ALA A 11 5.59 -10.52 5.91
CA ALA A 11 6.65 -11.09 6.71
C ALA A 11 8.04 -10.69 6.15
N PRO A 12 9.03 -10.36 7.00
CA PRO A 12 9.04 -10.44 8.46
C PRO A 12 8.61 -9.14 9.17
N PHE A 13 8.21 -8.09 8.45
CA PHE A 13 7.89 -6.78 9.03
C PHE A 13 6.65 -6.84 9.90
N ILE A 14 5.57 -7.42 9.37
CA ILE A 14 4.27 -7.55 10.03
C ILE A 14 3.59 -8.84 9.57
N LYS A 15 3.03 -9.60 10.52
CA LYS A 15 2.28 -10.82 10.22
C LYS A 15 1.09 -10.96 11.16
N THR A 16 -0.11 -11.08 10.58
CA THR A 16 -1.33 -11.45 11.28
C THR A 16 -1.93 -12.75 10.73
N GLY A 17 -1.69 -13.05 9.47
CA GLY A 17 -2.25 -14.20 8.79
C GLY A 17 -1.41 -14.72 7.62
N GLY A 18 -2.03 -15.56 6.79
CA GLY A 18 -1.37 -16.20 5.65
C GLY A 18 -0.98 -15.23 4.53
N LEU A 19 -1.64 -14.06 4.42
CA LEU A 19 -1.27 -13.03 3.46
C LEU A 19 0.19 -12.58 3.65
N ALA A 20 0.62 -12.39 4.90
CA ALA A 20 1.98 -11.97 5.19
C ALA A 20 3.03 -12.97 4.68
N ASP A 21 2.75 -14.27 4.74
CA ASP A 21 3.64 -15.32 4.21
C ASP A 21 3.73 -15.27 2.69
N VAL A 22 2.60 -15.09 2.02
CA VAL A 22 2.55 -14.91 0.56
C VAL A 22 3.32 -13.66 0.16
N ALA A 23 3.05 -12.53 0.81
CA ALA A 23 3.68 -11.24 0.53
C ALA A 23 5.19 -11.23 0.84
N GLY A 24 5.64 -12.04 1.80
CA GLY A 24 7.05 -12.22 2.13
C GLY A 24 7.81 -13.17 1.17
N SER A 25 7.12 -14.12 0.54
CA SER A 25 7.75 -15.15 -0.28
C SER A 25 7.61 -14.94 -1.78
N LEU A 26 6.44 -14.56 -2.28
CA LEU A 26 6.16 -14.39 -3.71
C LEU A 26 7.07 -13.37 -4.40
N PRO A 27 7.36 -12.17 -3.83
CA PRO A 27 8.26 -11.22 -4.45
C PRO A 27 9.67 -11.78 -4.70
N ALA A 28 10.20 -12.53 -3.74
CA ALA A 28 11.50 -13.18 -3.86
C ALA A 28 11.48 -14.28 -4.95
N ALA A 29 10.39 -15.05 -5.05
CA ALA A 29 10.20 -16.07 -6.09
C ALA A 29 10.10 -15.45 -7.49
N LEU A 30 9.40 -14.33 -7.64
CA LEU A 30 9.30 -13.59 -8.89
C LEU A 30 10.66 -13.03 -9.33
N ARG A 31 11.46 -12.52 -8.41
CA ARG A 31 12.81 -12.04 -8.71
C ARG A 31 13.74 -13.14 -9.22
N LYS A 32 13.64 -14.36 -8.68
CA LYS A 32 14.38 -15.53 -9.20
C LYS A 32 14.02 -15.84 -10.66
N ARG A 33 12.85 -15.41 -11.11
CA ARG A 33 12.39 -15.53 -12.51
C ARG A 33 12.67 -14.27 -13.35
N LEU A 34 13.60 -13.41 -12.90
CA LEU A 34 13.99 -12.16 -13.56
C LEU A 34 12.85 -11.14 -13.71
N ILE A 35 11.82 -11.24 -12.87
CA ILE A 35 10.75 -10.24 -12.77
C ILE A 35 11.16 -9.24 -11.69
N GLY A 36 11.27 -7.95 -12.06
CA GLY A 36 11.53 -6.89 -11.09
C GLY A 36 10.34 -6.76 -10.14
N CYS A 37 10.52 -7.12 -8.86
CA CYS A 37 9.47 -7.00 -7.87
C CYS A 37 9.96 -6.21 -6.67
N ARG A 38 9.20 -5.16 -6.29
CA ARG A 38 9.35 -4.42 -5.04
C ARG A 38 8.04 -4.49 -4.26
N VAL A 39 8.11 -4.30 -2.96
CA VAL A 39 6.95 -4.43 -2.06
C VAL A 39 6.66 -3.09 -1.40
N VAL A 40 5.39 -2.79 -1.12
CA VAL A 40 4.99 -1.65 -0.33
C VAL A 40 4.01 -2.07 0.75
N LEU A 41 4.21 -1.56 1.97
CA LEU A 41 3.39 -1.83 3.15
C LEU A 41 3.36 -0.61 4.07
N PRO A 42 2.39 -0.52 5.02
CA PRO A 42 2.41 0.52 6.04
C PRO A 42 3.55 0.34 7.05
N LEU A 43 4.10 1.43 7.57
CA LEU A 43 5.07 1.39 8.66
C LEU A 43 4.34 1.38 10.02
N TYR A 44 3.92 0.20 10.45
CA TYR A 44 3.26 0.02 11.74
C TYR A 44 4.22 0.18 12.92
N ALA A 45 3.69 0.58 14.09
CA ALA A 45 4.45 0.72 15.34
C ALA A 45 5.19 -0.57 15.73
N SER A 46 4.58 -1.71 15.46
CA SER A 46 5.07 -3.03 15.86
C SER A 46 6.12 -3.65 14.93
N VAL A 47 6.53 -2.96 13.86
CA VAL A 47 7.67 -3.41 13.04
C VAL A 47 8.90 -3.52 13.96
N PRO A 48 9.59 -4.68 13.98
CA PRO A 48 10.76 -4.90 14.84
C PRO A 48 11.83 -3.81 14.69
N GLN A 49 12.43 -3.39 15.80
CA GLN A 49 13.44 -2.32 15.80
C GLN A 49 14.63 -2.66 14.93
N GLU A 50 15.07 -3.90 14.93
CA GLU A 50 16.17 -4.41 14.09
C GLU A 50 15.91 -4.17 12.58
N LEU A 51 14.65 -4.31 12.14
CA LEU A 51 14.27 -4.02 10.76
C LEU A 51 14.15 -2.51 10.52
N ARG A 52 13.67 -1.75 11.53
CA ARG A 52 13.61 -0.28 11.43
C ARG A 52 14.99 0.33 11.26
N ASP A 53 15.99 -0.20 11.97
CA ASP A 53 17.37 0.28 11.92
C ASP A 53 18.03 0.08 10.54
N THR A 54 17.47 -0.81 9.71
CA THR A 54 17.92 -1.03 8.32
C THR A 54 17.25 -0.10 7.31
N MET A 55 16.25 0.70 7.74
CA MET A 55 15.49 1.55 6.85
C MET A 55 16.22 2.84 6.54
N THR A 56 16.14 3.26 5.29
CA THR A 56 16.60 4.57 4.83
C THR A 56 15.40 5.42 4.48
N PHE A 57 15.36 6.64 5.00
CA PHE A 57 14.36 7.63 4.58
C PHE A 57 14.64 8.07 3.15
N VAL A 58 13.63 7.96 2.29
CA VAL A 58 13.71 8.36 0.88
C VAL A 58 13.22 9.79 0.71
N THR A 59 11.97 10.04 1.09
CA THR A 59 11.33 11.35 0.99
C THR A 59 10.01 11.36 1.76
N SER A 60 9.34 12.50 1.77
CA SER A 60 7.94 12.60 2.22
C SER A 60 7.08 13.25 1.16
N ILE A 61 5.83 12.83 1.11
CA ILE A 61 4.82 13.32 0.18
C ILE A 61 3.56 13.73 0.93
N SER A 62 2.70 14.47 0.27
CA SER A 62 1.38 14.86 0.78
C SER A 62 0.29 14.12 0.00
N VAL A 63 -0.38 13.18 0.65
CA VAL A 63 -1.39 12.28 0.05
C VAL A 63 -2.78 12.87 0.23
N PRO A 64 -3.58 13.02 -0.84
CA PRO A 64 -4.97 13.45 -0.72
C PRO A 64 -5.83 12.32 -0.11
N VAL A 65 -6.67 12.69 0.87
CA VAL A 65 -7.67 11.83 1.49
C VAL A 65 -8.98 12.62 1.53
N ALA A 66 -9.85 12.41 0.58
CA ALA A 66 -11.02 13.22 0.33
C ALA A 66 -10.65 14.73 0.27
N TRP A 67 -11.23 15.56 1.14
CA TRP A 67 -11.00 17.01 1.20
C TRP A 67 -9.69 17.42 1.91
N ARG A 68 -9.01 16.49 2.58
CA ARG A 68 -7.78 16.76 3.36
C ARG A 68 -6.54 16.17 2.70
N ARG A 69 -5.39 16.61 3.19
CA ARG A 69 -4.09 16.09 2.78
C ARG A 69 -3.33 15.56 4.00
N GLN A 70 -2.75 14.39 3.85
CA GLN A 70 -2.04 13.71 4.94
C GLN A 70 -0.57 13.52 4.58
N TYR A 71 0.28 13.67 5.59
CA TYR A 71 1.70 13.34 5.48
C TYR A 71 1.90 11.85 5.19
N CYS A 72 2.87 11.53 4.34
CA CYS A 72 3.35 10.18 4.13
C CYS A 72 4.87 10.18 3.97
N GLY A 73 5.59 9.66 4.96
CA GLY A 73 7.01 9.36 4.84
C GLY A 73 7.22 8.08 4.06
N ILE A 74 8.21 8.06 3.17
CA ILE A 74 8.60 6.88 2.39
C ILE A 74 9.96 6.42 2.89
N PHE A 75 10.00 5.22 3.45
CA PHE A 75 11.23 4.54 3.86
C PHE A 75 11.49 3.35 2.95
N GLU A 76 12.75 3.07 2.69
CA GLU A 76 13.20 1.90 1.94
C GLU A 76 13.98 0.96 2.85
N ALA A 77 13.70 -0.33 2.77
CA ALA A 77 14.47 -1.39 3.39
C ALA A 77 14.79 -2.47 2.36
N LYS A 78 15.90 -3.18 2.56
CA LYS A 78 16.29 -4.33 1.73
C LYS A 78 16.34 -5.58 2.59
N TYR A 79 15.54 -6.57 2.22
CA TYR A 79 15.49 -7.85 2.91
C TYR A 79 15.42 -9.00 1.90
N ASN A 80 16.26 -10.03 2.06
CA ASN A 80 16.36 -11.19 1.16
C ASN A 80 16.43 -10.82 -0.34
N GLY A 81 17.15 -9.73 -0.65
CA GLY A 81 17.33 -9.25 -2.01
C GLY A 81 16.14 -8.49 -2.61
N VAL A 82 15.03 -8.38 -1.89
CA VAL A 82 13.84 -7.60 -2.27
C VAL A 82 13.91 -6.21 -1.64
N ILE A 83 13.46 -5.18 -2.37
CA ILE A 83 13.29 -3.83 -1.84
C ILE A 83 11.86 -3.69 -1.34
N TYR A 84 11.73 -3.17 -0.13
CA TYR A 84 10.48 -2.87 0.56
C TYR A 84 10.36 -1.37 0.78
N TYR A 85 9.23 -0.80 0.44
CA TYR A 85 8.84 0.55 0.81
C TYR A 85 7.88 0.50 1.99
N LEU A 86 8.20 1.24 3.04
CA LEU A 86 7.36 1.36 4.22
C LEU A 86 6.81 2.79 4.28
N LEU A 87 5.48 2.90 4.27
CA LEU A 87 4.78 4.18 4.24
C LEU A 87 4.42 4.60 5.66
N ASP A 88 5.06 5.68 6.13
CA ASP A 88 4.87 6.22 7.48
C ASP A 88 3.78 7.28 7.50
N ASN A 89 2.76 7.02 8.28
CA ASN A 89 1.86 8.01 8.83
C ASN A 89 1.55 7.58 10.26
N GLN A 90 2.10 8.30 11.23
CA GLN A 90 2.00 7.92 12.64
C GLN A 90 0.55 7.96 13.14
N TYR A 91 -0.27 8.86 12.65
CA TYR A 91 -1.68 8.95 13.04
C TYR A 91 -2.45 7.68 12.66
N TYR A 92 -2.19 7.12 11.47
CA TYR A 92 -2.89 5.93 10.99
C TYR A 92 -2.26 4.60 11.44
N PHE A 93 -0.91 4.52 11.52
CA PHE A 93 -0.23 3.24 11.65
C PHE A 93 0.61 3.08 12.93
N ARG A 94 0.81 4.15 13.70
CA ARG A 94 1.57 4.09 14.96
C ARG A 94 0.62 4.03 16.15
N ARG A 95 -0.25 3.01 16.16
CA ARG A 95 -1.28 2.83 17.18
C ARG A 95 -1.02 1.58 17.99
N GLU A 96 -1.46 1.62 19.24
CA GLU A 96 -1.57 0.44 20.11
C GLU A 96 -2.79 -0.39 19.70
N GLY A 97 -2.78 -1.69 20.02
CA GLY A 97 -3.83 -2.64 19.68
C GLY A 97 -3.55 -3.43 18.42
N GLY A 98 -4.59 -3.90 17.76
CA GLY A 98 -4.49 -4.68 16.53
C GLY A 98 -4.15 -3.85 15.30
N PHE A 99 -3.80 -4.52 14.21
CA PHE A 99 -3.55 -3.87 12.91
C PHE A 99 -4.84 -3.48 12.20
N TYR A 100 -5.95 -4.11 12.57
CA TYR A 100 -7.28 -3.97 12.00
C TYR A 100 -8.32 -3.83 13.11
N GLY A 101 -9.53 -3.42 12.76
CA GLY A 101 -10.65 -3.26 13.69
C GLY A 101 -10.71 -1.90 14.38
N HIS A 102 -9.99 -0.91 13.87
CA HIS A 102 -10.13 0.47 14.33
C HIS A 102 -11.35 1.11 13.69
N PHE A 103 -11.97 2.05 14.40
CA PHE A 103 -13.18 2.74 13.94
C PHE A 103 -13.01 3.47 12.60
N ASP A 104 -11.77 3.86 12.28
CA ASP A 104 -11.40 4.60 11.08
C ASP A 104 -10.62 3.76 10.06
N ASP A 105 -10.75 2.45 10.07
CA ASP A 105 -10.05 1.56 9.12
C ASP A 105 -10.35 1.92 7.66
N ALA A 106 -11.56 2.39 7.35
CA ALA A 106 -11.90 2.88 6.02
C ALA A 106 -10.96 4.00 5.57
N GLU A 107 -10.74 5.01 6.42
CA GLU A 107 -9.85 6.13 6.13
C GLU A 107 -8.39 5.72 6.09
N ARG A 108 -7.95 4.89 7.03
CA ARG A 108 -6.57 4.38 7.09
C ARG A 108 -6.18 3.68 5.79
N PHE A 109 -7.05 2.83 5.28
CA PHE A 109 -6.77 2.06 4.07
C PHE A 109 -7.13 2.80 2.78
N ALA A 110 -8.02 3.78 2.82
CA ALA A 110 -8.16 4.76 1.74
C ALA A 110 -6.87 5.58 1.58
N PHE A 111 -6.31 6.09 2.70
CA PHE A 111 -5.00 6.75 2.70
C PHE A 111 -3.91 5.84 2.14
N PHE A 112 -3.80 4.59 2.63
CA PHE A 112 -2.76 3.67 2.19
C PHE A 112 -2.88 3.35 0.70
N SER A 113 -4.10 3.06 0.21
CA SER A 113 -4.35 2.81 -1.20
C SER A 113 -3.94 3.99 -2.09
N ARG A 114 -4.23 5.21 -1.65
CA ARG A 114 -3.84 6.43 -2.36
C ARG A 114 -2.33 6.65 -2.31
N ALA A 115 -1.72 6.47 -1.15
CA ALA A 115 -0.28 6.65 -0.94
C ALA A 115 0.55 5.69 -1.79
N VAL A 116 0.10 4.46 -2.02
CA VAL A 116 0.74 3.48 -2.91
C VAL A 116 0.88 4.02 -4.34
N ILE A 117 -0.09 4.78 -4.82
CA ILE A 117 -0.03 5.36 -6.16
C ILE A 117 0.77 6.67 -6.16
N GLU A 118 0.51 7.55 -5.19
CA GLU A 118 1.18 8.86 -5.07
C GLU A 118 2.70 8.75 -4.86
N MET A 119 3.19 7.67 -4.23
CA MET A 119 4.63 7.47 -4.01
C MET A 119 5.41 7.19 -5.30
N LEU A 120 4.77 6.67 -6.34
CA LEU A 120 5.45 6.13 -7.52
C LEU A 120 6.36 7.13 -8.23
N PRO A 121 5.98 8.40 -8.46
CA PRO A 121 6.89 9.39 -9.08
C PRO A 121 8.08 9.78 -8.19
N HIS A 122 8.07 9.41 -6.91
CA HIS A 122 9.07 9.80 -5.92
C HIS A 122 10.09 8.71 -5.57
N ILE A 123 9.97 7.54 -6.22
CA ILE A 123 10.88 6.41 -6.06
C ILE A 123 11.53 6.03 -7.37
N ASP A 124 12.72 5.42 -7.32
CA ASP A 124 13.41 4.91 -8.52
C ASP A 124 12.83 3.55 -8.96
N PHE A 125 11.50 3.54 -9.22
CA PHE A 125 10.83 2.33 -9.70
C PHE A 125 9.47 2.66 -10.32
N LYS A 126 9.40 2.71 -11.65
CA LYS A 126 8.13 2.75 -12.35
C LYS A 126 7.67 1.31 -12.65
N PRO A 127 6.59 0.81 -12.02
CA PRO A 127 6.09 -0.54 -12.25
C PRO A 127 5.32 -0.63 -13.58
N ASP A 128 5.26 -1.84 -14.14
CA ASP A 128 4.31 -2.18 -15.21
C ASP A 128 2.96 -2.57 -14.61
N VAL A 129 2.99 -3.14 -13.37
CA VAL A 129 1.80 -3.62 -12.66
C VAL A 129 1.86 -3.20 -11.19
N ILE A 130 0.77 -2.63 -10.67
CA ILE A 130 0.51 -2.49 -9.24
C ILE A 130 -0.36 -3.66 -8.82
N HIS A 131 0.18 -4.57 -8.01
CA HIS A 131 -0.54 -5.74 -7.51
C HIS A 131 -1.05 -5.47 -6.08
N ALA A 132 -2.31 -5.11 -5.97
CA ALA A 132 -3.01 -4.83 -4.72
C ALA A 132 -3.57 -6.11 -4.10
N ASN A 133 -3.42 -6.29 -2.79
CA ASN A 133 -3.79 -7.51 -2.09
C ASN A 133 -4.75 -7.23 -0.94
N ASP A 134 -5.87 -7.94 -0.94
CA ASP A 134 -6.99 -7.89 0.01
C ASP A 134 -7.71 -6.53 0.10
N TRP A 135 -8.82 -6.53 0.85
CA TRP A 135 -9.77 -5.42 0.92
C TRP A 135 -9.13 -4.07 1.31
N GLN A 136 -8.06 -4.09 2.08
CA GLN A 136 -7.35 -2.89 2.50
C GLN A 136 -6.75 -2.09 1.32
N LEU A 137 -6.60 -2.75 0.18
CA LEU A 137 -6.06 -2.15 -1.05
C LEU A 137 -7.05 -2.20 -2.21
N ALA A 138 -8.32 -2.51 -1.94
CA ALA A 138 -9.37 -2.57 -2.97
C ALA A 138 -9.58 -1.22 -3.68
N LEU A 139 -9.27 -0.11 -3.02
CA LEU A 139 -9.35 1.22 -3.63
C LEU A 139 -8.20 1.53 -4.60
N VAL A 140 -7.12 0.75 -4.62
CA VAL A 140 -5.99 1.00 -5.54
C VAL A 140 -6.44 0.99 -7.01
N PRO A 141 -7.10 -0.06 -7.53
CA PRO A 141 -7.55 -0.06 -8.93
C PRO A 141 -8.57 1.05 -9.21
N ILE A 142 -9.46 1.34 -8.28
CA ILE A 142 -10.48 2.38 -8.41
C ILE A 142 -9.83 3.76 -8.48
N TYR A 143 -8.97 4.09 -7.52
CA TYR A 143 -8.24 5.36 -7.53
C TYR A 143 -7.36 5.51 -8.77
N PHE A 144 -6.70 4.42 -9.18
CA PHE A 144 -5.86 4.46 -10.37
C PHE A 144 -6.66 4.85 -11.60
N ASP A 145 -7.81 4.23 -11.81
CA ASP A 145 -8.68 4.49 -12.96
C ASP A 145 -9.24 5.92 -12.93
N LEU A 146 -9.80 6.34 -11.79
CA LEU A 146 -10.45 7.64 -11.67
C LEU A 146 -9.47 8.83 -11.74
N PHE A 147 -8.30 8.72 -11.12
CA PHE A 147 -7.47 9.90 -10.84
C PHE A 147 -6.10 9.91 -11.51
N TYR A 148 -5.60 8.75 -12.01
CA TYR A 148 -4.23 8.64 -12.51
C TYR A 148 -4.10 8.10 -13.91
N ALA A 149 -5.06 7.32 -14.42
CA ALA A 149 -4.97 6.65 -15.71
C ALA A 149 -4.73 7.61 -16.89
N ASN A 150 -5.25 8.83 -16.80
CA ASN A 150 -5.10 9.88 -17.82
C ASN A 150 -3.84 10.75 -17.66
N ASN A 151 -3.03 10.53 -16.63
CA ASN A 151 -1.78 11.26 -16.42
C ASN A 151 -0.63 10.55 -17.15
N ASP A 152 0.14 11.29 -17.93
CA ASP A 152 1.21 10.75 -18.78
C ASP A 152 2.27 9.95 -18.02
N TRP A 153 2.58 10.34 -16.76
CA TRP A 153 3.55 9.61 -15.97
C TRP A 153 3.09 8.18 -15.67
N TYR A 154 1.79 7.97 -15.45
CA TYR A 154 1.22 6.66 -15.11
C TYR A 154 0.84 5.81 -16.33
N ARG A 155 0.98 6.38 -17.53
CA ARG A 155 0.63 5.68 -18.79
C ARG A 155 1.35 4.34 -18.89
N GLY A 156 0.57 3.30 -19.21
CA GLY A 156 1.06 1.92 -19.39
C GLY A 156 1.05 1.07 -18.11
N ILE A 157 0.92 1.66 -16.93
CA ILE A 157 0.76 0.91 -15.69
C ILE A 157 -0.60 0.21 -15.69
N LYS A 158 -0.64 -1.03 -15.21
CA LYS A 158 -1.87 -1.82 -15.00
C LYS A 158 -2.06 -2.10 -13.52
N THR A 159 -3.28 -2.36 -13.11
CA THR A 159 -3.61 -2.81 -11.76
C THR A 159 -4.05 -4.27 -11.77
N LEU A 160 -3.65 -5.00 -10.74
CA LEU A 160 -4.09 -6.37 -10.45
C LEU A 160 -4.57 -6.40 -9.00
N PHE A 161 -5.73 -6.99 -8.76
CA PHE A 161 -6.28 -7.14 -7.41
C PHE A 161 -6.46 -8.62 -7.07
N THR A 162 -5.96 -9.04 -5.90
CA THR A 162 -6.08 -10.43 -5.40
C THR A 162 -6.78 -10.45 -4.05
N ILE A 163 -7.78 -11.31 -3.92
CA ILE A 163 -8.48 -11.60 -2.67
C ILE A 163 -7.91 -12.89 -2.09
N HIS A 164 -7.28 -12.83 -0.92
CA HIS A 164 -6.74 -13.99 -0.23
C HIS A 164 -7.75 -14.64 0.71
N ASN A 165 -8.60 -13.81 1.34
CA ASN A 165 -9.65 -14.31 2.23
C ASN A 165 -10.96 -13.55 2.03
N ILE A 166 -11.93 -14.18 1.36
CA ILE A 166 -13.23 -13.60 1.04
C ILE A 166 -14.11 -13.30 2.28
N GLN A 167 -13.78 -13.85 3.44
CA GLN A 167 -14.53 -13.57 4.68
C GLN A 167 -14.26 -12.16 5.20
N TYR A 168 -13.09 -11.59 4.91
CA TYR A 168 -12.72 -10.24 5.32
C TYR A 168 -12.87 -9.29 4.12
N GLN A 169 -13.92 -8.47 4.12
CA GLN A 169 -14.31 -7.69 2.94
C GLN A 169 -14.26 -6.16 3.14
N GLY A 170 -14.05 -5.66 4.35
CA GLY A 170 -14.02 -4.22 4.62
C GLY A 170 -15.32 -3.54 4.17
N LYS A 171 -16.46 -3.98 4.66
CA LYS A 171 -17.78 -3.46 4.29
C LYS A 171 -18.09 -2.19 5.06
N TYR A 172 -18.46 -1.14 4.34
CA TYR A 172 -18.84 0.17 4.86
C TYR A 172 -20.08 0.68 4.16
N GLY A 173 -20.73 1.68 4.74
CA GLY A 173 -21.84 2.38 4.10
C GLY A 173 -21.38 3.25 2.93
N LEU A 174 -22.32 3.66 2.07
CA LEU A 174 -22.02 4.55 0.93
C LEU A 174 -21.59 5.96 1.34
N ASP A 175 -21.88 6.35 2.57
CA ASP A 175 -21.50 7.62 3.21
C ASP A 175 -19.98 7.85 3.22
N ILE A 176 -19.17 6.77 3.24
CA ILE A 176 -17.71 6.91 3.20
C ILE A 176 -17.15 7.33 1.84
N LEU A 177 -17.89 7.22 0.75
CA LEU A 177 -17.37 7.44 -0.61
C LEU A 177 -16.84 8.87 -0.76
N GLU A 178 -17.62 9.88 -0.41
CA GLU A 178 -17.25 11.27 -0.61
C GLU A 178 -16.29 11.77 0.49
N ASP A 179 -16.66 11.62 1.76
CA ASP A 179 -15.93 12.21 2.89
C ASP A 179 -14.65 11.46 3.28
N THR A 180 -14.56 10.17 2.98
CA THR A 180 -13.42 9.32 3.35
C THR A 180 -12.60 8.91 2.13
N CYS A 181 -13.26 8.40 1.08
CA CYS A 181 -12.55 7.93 -0.11
C CYS A 181 -12.26 9.06 -1.11
N GLY A 182 -13.00 10.19 -1.04
CA GLY A 182 -12.86 11.27 -2.00
C GLY A 182 -13.36 10.91 -3.40
N ILE A 183 -14.36 10.03 -3.46
CA ILE A 183 -15.00 9.60 -4.70
C ILE A 183 -16.41 10.22 -4.72
N GLY A 184 -16.65 11.13 -5.65
CA GLY A 184 -17.95 11.79 -5.79
C GLY A 184 -18.97 10.90 -6.50
N TRP A 185 -20.25 11.24 -6.34
CA TRP A 185 -21.37 10.52 -7.00
C TRP A 185 -21.34 10.60 -8.54
N ARG A 186 -20.45 11.41 -9.11
CA ARG A 186 -20.30 11.61 -10.56
C ARG A 186 -19.02 10.97 -11.12
N ASP A 187 -18.21 10.39 -10.26
CA ASP A 187 -17.00 9.66 -10.64
C ASP A 187 -17.33 8.18 -10.90
#